data_f6e8f4fb2ae5a53dba3156887299cec0
#
_entry.id   f6e8f4fb2ae5a53dba3156887299cec0
#
_cell.length_a   1.000
_cell.length_b   1.000
_cell.length_c   1.000
_cell.angle_alpha   90.00
_cell.angle_beta   90.00
_cell.angle_gamma   90.00
#
_symmetry.space_group_name_H-M   'P 1'
#
loop_
_entity.id
_entity.type
_entity.pdbx_description
1 polymer ?
#
loop_
_entity_poly.entity_id
_entity_poly.type
_entity_poly.pdbx_seq_one_letter_code
_entity_poly.pdbx_strand_id
1 'polypeptide(L)'
;MSYPEPRYHGESGEVGTAALRRVDEKPELTNPSGTTVHYLATGASTDGEFGLYRWNFGPEPSGPGPHFHRTISESFFVLSGVVSLYDGARWIEATPGDFLYVPEGGIHAFQNVPGEAASMLLLFTPGAPREEYFETLFEVANGRVLTEQERADLFIRHDNHWV
;
A
#
# COMPACT_ATOMS: atom_id res chain seq x y z
N MET A 1 4.75 -4.41 28.00
CA MET A 1 5.69 -4.00 26.92
C MET A 1 6.44 -2.76 27.39
N SER A 2 7.75 -2.71 27.18
CA SER A 2 8.60 -1.52 27.40
C SER A 2 8.89 -0.86 26.04
N TYR A 3 9.35 0.38 26.05
CA TYR A 3 9.90 0.99 24.86
C TYR A 3 11.13 0.21 24.37
N PRO A 4 11.37 0.17 23.04
CA PRO A 4 12.60 -0.40 22.49
C PRO A 4 13.82 0.44 22.92
N GLU A 5 15.02 -0.11 22.76
CA GLU A 5 16.24 0.64 22.97
C GLU A 5 16.31 1.87 22.07
N PRO A 6 16.88 2.99 22.58
CA PRO A 6 17.01 4.21 21.78
C PRO A 6 17.80 3.97 20.50
N ARG A 7 17.27 4.42 19.38
CA ARG A 7 18.00 4.41 18.09
C ARG A 7 18.75 5.73 17.85
N TYR A 8 18.31 6.80 18.48
CA TYR A 8 18.97 8.10 18.48
C TYR A 8 19.75 8.30 19.78
N HIS A 9 21.07 8.57 19.65
CA HIS A 9 22.00 8.69 20.77
C HIS A 9 22.52 10.11 20.98
N GLY A 10 21.96 11.11 20.29
CA GLY A 10 22.31 12.51 20.48
C GLY A 10 21.82 13.05 21.83
N GLU A 11 22.53 14.05 22.37
CA GLU A 11 22.16 14.73 23.62
C GLU A 11 20.97 15.69 23.44
N SER A 12 20.74 16.18 22.22
CA SER A 12 19.64 17.06 21.85
C SER A 12 19.02 16.61 20.51
N GLY A 13 17.76 16.99 20.29
CA GLY A 13 17.12 16.72 19.00
C GLY A 13 17.82 17.43 17.83
N GLU A 14 17.63 16.94 16.63
CA GLU A 14 18.14 17.51 15.40
C GLU A 14 17.08 18.38 14.70
N VAL A 15 17.51 19.51 14.14
CA VAL A 15 16.61 20.39 13.38
C VAL A 15 16.67 20.05 11.89
N GLY A 16 15.50 20.18 11.21
CA GLY A 16 15.43 20.00 9.75
C GLY A 16 15.43 18.55 9.28
N THR A 17 15.23 17.59 10.18
CA THR A 17 15.18 16.14 9.85
C THR A 17 13.76 15.66 9.44
N ALA A 18 12.73 16.43 9.81
CA ALA A 18 11.35 16.09 9.45
C ALA A 18 11.07 16.43 7.97
N ALA A 19 10.42 15.53 7.28
CA ALA A 19 10.00 15.71 5.88
C ALA A 19 8.47 15.87 5.81
N LEU A 20 8.02 16.88 5.06
CA LEU A 20 6.59 17.11 4.79
C LEU A 20 6.29 16.79 3.33
N ARG A 21 5.34 15.88 3.10
CA ARG A 21 4.73 15.70 1.80
C ARG A 21 3.34 16.35 1.77
N ARG A 22 3.14 17.29 0.86
CA ARG A 22 1.88 18.03 0.75
C ARG A 22 0.84 17.24 -0.04
N VAL A 23 -0.43 17.50 0.25
CA VAL A 23 -1.56 16.82 -0.38
C VAL A 23 -1.69 17.10 -1.89
N ASP A 24 -1.23 18.26 -2.32
CA ASP A 24 -1.29 18.75 -3.72
C ASP A 24 -0.07 18.38 -4.57
N GLU A 25 0.90 17.68 -3.99
CA GLU A 25 2.00 17.12 -4.78
C GLU A 25 1.48 16.04 -5.73
N LYS A 26 2.10 15.98 -6.92
CA LYS A 26 1.69 15.02 -7.96
C LYS A 26 1.86 13.58 -7.47
N PRO A 27 0.93 12.68 -7.89
CA PRO A 27 1.11 11.26 -7.64
C PRO A 27 2.32 10.71 -8.41
N GLU A 28 2.97 9.72 -7.86
CA GLU A 28 4.02 8.97 -8.55
C GLU A 28 3.44 8.08 -9.65
N LEU A 29 2.24 7.53 -9.41
CA LEU A 29 1.60 6.62 -10.36
C LEU A 29 0.20 7.10 -10.73
N THR A 30 -0.13 6.93 -12.00
CA THR A 30 -1.47 7.18 -12.56
C THR A 30 -1.76 6.15 -13.63
N ASN A 31 -2.96 5.61 -13.67
CA ASN A 31 -3.41 4.69 -14.71
C ASN A 31 -4.64 5.22 -15.48
N PRO A 32 -5.02 4.60 -16.62
CA PRO A 32 -6.16 5.05 -17.43
C PRO A 32 -7.52 5.00 -16.72
N SER A 33 -7.68 4.15 -15.67
CA SER A 33 -8.92 4.09 -14.89
C SER A 33 -9.07 5.25 -13.90
N GLY A 34 -8.08 6.16 -13.81
CA GLY A 34 -8.07 7.28 -12.89
C GLY A 34 -7.56 6.95 -11.49
N THR A 35 -7.07 5.74 -11.27
CA THR A 35 -6.40 5.39 -10.01
C THR A 35 -5.03 6.06 -9.93
N THR A 36 -4.71 6.65 -8.77
CA THR A 36 -3.42 7.28 -8.50
C THR A 36 -2.82 6.77 -7.20
N VAL A 37 -1.47 6.74 -7.13
CA VAL A 37 -0.74 6.39 -5.92
C VAL A 37 0.26 7.48 -5.59
N HIS A 38 0.25 7.91 -4.33
CA HIS A 38 1.23 8.84 -3.78
C HIS A 38 2.11 8.11 -2.77
N TYR A 39 3.41 8.23 -2.93
CA TYR A 39 4.39 7.69 -1.98
C TYR A 39 4.58 8.69 -0.83
N LEU A 40 3.87 8.50 0.27
CA LEU A 40 3.97 9.40 1.43
C LEU A 40 5.25 9.15 2.21
N ALA A 41 5.64 7.89 2.35
CA ALA A 41 6.92 7.44 2.86
C ALA A 41 7.26 6.08 2.23
N THR A 42 8.51 5.87 1.90
CA THR A 42 9.00 4.60 1.36
C THR A 42 9.91 3.92 2.38
N GLY A 43 10.16 2.61 2.21
CA GLY A 43 11.15 1.92 3.04
C GLY A 43 12.53 2.62 2.99
N ALA A 44 12.91 3.17 1.84
CA ALA A 44 14.16 3.92 1.70
C ALA A 44 14.15 5.24 2.49
N SER A 45 13.03 5.95 2.56
CA SER A 45 12.92 7.22 3.29
C SER A 45 12.73 7.06 4.80
N THR A 46 12.39 5.85 5.27
CA THR A 46 12.13 5.54 6.67
C THR A 46 13.17 4.59 7.28
N ASP A 47 14.28 4.38 6.59
CA ASP A 47 15.32 3.42 7.01
C ASP A 47 14.78 2.00 7.26
N GLY A 48 13.84 1.58 6.41
CA GLY A 48 13.21 0.25 6.48
C GLY A 48 12.11 0.09 7.53
N GLU A 49 11.71 1.14 8.24
CA GLU A 49 10.72 1.03 9.31
C GLU A 49 9.32 0.77 8.78
N PHE A 50 8.90 1.53 7.78
CA PHE A 50 7.60 1.37 7.15
C PHE A 50 7.58 1.94 5.74
N GLY A 51 6.58 1.50 4.95
CA GLY A 51 6.15 2.15 3.72
C GLY A 51 4.72 2.64 3.88
N LEU A 52 4.42 3.88 3.47
CA LEU A 52 3.10 4.48 3.56
C LEU A 52 2.72 5.10 2.21
N TYR A 53 1.57 4.67 1.70
CA TYR A 53 1.08 5.06 0.39
C TYR A 53 -0.36 5.53 0.49
N ARG A 54 -0.71 6.62 -0.21
CA ARG A 54 -2.10 7.02 -0.41
C ARG A 54 -2.57 6.49 -1.76
N TRP A 55 -3.56 5.62 -1.73
CA TRP A 55 -4.20 5.01 -2.88
C TRP A 55 -5.55 5.69 -3.13
N ASN A 56 -5.66 6.38 -4.26
CA ASN A 56 -6.92 6.99 -4.67
C ASN A 56 -7.49 6.16 -5.82
N PHE A 57 -8.65 5.59 -5.62
CA PHE A 57 -9.34 4.82 -6.65
C PHE A 57 -10.05 5.74 -7.63
N GLY A 58 -9.97 5.42 -8.92
CA GLY A 58 -10.90 5.92 -9.92
C GLY A 58 -12.25 5.20 -9.81
N PRO A 59 -13.22 5.56 -10.69
CA PRO A 59 -14.56 4.96 -10.66
C PRO A 59 -14.59 3.50 -11.14
N GLU A 60 -13.58 3.06 -11.89
CA GLU A 60 -13.51 1.68 -12.38
C GLU A 60 -13.06 0.72 -11.26
N PRO A 61 -13.62 -0.50 -11.19
CA PRO A 61 -13.19 -1.50 -10.21
C PRO A 61 -11.70 -1.78 -10.31
N SER A 62 -11.02 -1.73 -9.19
CA SER A 62 -9.57 -1.90 -9.10
C SER A 62 -9.19 -2.48 -7.74
N GLY A 63 -8.18 -3.32 -7.72
CA GLY A 63 -7.64 -3.95 -6.53
C GLY A 63 -7.20 -5.39 -6.77
N PRO A 64 -6.37 -5.95 -5.88
CA PRO A 64 -5.92 -7.32 -5.96
C PRO A 64 -7.00 -8.31 -5.50
N GLY A 65 -6.98 -9.53 -6.02
CA GLY A 65 -7.70 -10.67 -5.43
C GLY A 65 -7.10 -11.11 -4.09
N PRO A 66 -7.69 -12.15 -3.44
CA PRO A 66 -7.19 -12.68 -2.18
C PRO A 66 -5.74 -13.15 -2.28
N HIS A 67 -4.90 -12.67 -1.38
CA HIS A 67 -3.48 -12.98 -1.28
C HIS A 67 -2.99 -12.77 0.16
N PHE A 68 -1.73 -13.15 0.42
CA PHE A 68 -1.07 -12.91 1.69
C PHE A 68 0.42 -12.58 1.47
N HIS A 69 1.04 -12.01 2.51
CA HIS A 69 2.47 -11.74 2.58
C HIS A 69 3.12 -12.56 3.69
N ARG A 70 4.39 -12.93 3.54
CA ARG A 70 5.13 -13.71 4.54
C ARG A 70 6.04 -12.88 5.41
N THR A 71 6.49 -11.74 4.90
CA THR A 71 7.58 -10.94 5.50
C THR A 71 7.13 -9.55 5.94
N ILE A 72 5.94 -9.13 5.53
CA ILE A 72 5.36 -7.81 5.84
C ILE A 72 3.94 -7.95 6.34
N SER A 73 3.55 -7.10 7.26
CA SER A 73 2.16 -6.81 7.57
C SER A 73 1.65 -5.68 6.68
N GLU A 74 0.35 -5.68 6.39
CA GLU A 74 -0.30 -4.61 5.62
C GLU A 74 -1.48 -4.05 6.42
N SER A 75 -1.64 -2.75 6.41
CA SER A 75 -2.76 -2.10 7.07
C SER A 75 -3.42 -1.09 6.16
N PHE A 76 -4.72 -0.94 6.33
CA PHE A 76 -5.58 -0.07 5.52
C PHE A 76 -6.29 0.92 6.42
N PHE A 77 -6.29 2.19 6.04
CA PHE A 77 -7.08 3.23 6.70
C PHE A 77 -7.87 4.02 5.65
N VAL A 78 -9.18 3.99 5.72
CA VAL A 78 -10.04 4.65 4.73
C VAL A 78 -10.09 6.15 5.00
N LEU A 79 -9.80 6.95 3.96
CA LEU A 79 -9.80 8.42 4.01
C LEU A 79 -11.12 9.00 3.48
N SER A 80 -11.64 8.44 2.38
CA SER A 80 -12.89 8.91 1.76
C SER A 80 -13.53 7.82 0.92
N GLY A 81 -14.84 7.95 0.67
CA GLY A 81 -15.61 6.97 -0.08
C GLY A 81 -15.79 5.66 0.68
N VAL A 82 -16.07 4.60 -0.05
CA VAL A 82 -16.23 3.24 0.48
C VAL A 82 -15.22 2.32 -0.17
N VAL A 83 -14.46 1.59 0.64
CA VAL A 83 -13.52 0.56 0.19
C VAL A 83 -14.01 -0.79 0.67
N SER A 84 -14.15 -1.75 -0.25
CA SER A 84 -14.46 -3.13 0.10
C SER A 84 -13.16 -3.84 0.47
N LEU A 85 -13.04 -4.29 1.72
CA LEU A 85 -11.89 -5.00 2.27
C LEU A 85 -12.24 -6.46 2.55
N TYR A 86 -11.39 -7.39 2.14
CA TYR A 86 -11.51 -8.80 2.47
C TYR A 86 -10.62 -9.15 3.66
N ASP A 87 -11.19 -9.70 4.72
CA ASP A 87 -10.50 -10.01 5.98
C ASP A 87 -10.02 -11.47 6.09
N GLY A 88 -10.06 -12.20 4.97
CA GLY A 88 -9.75 -13.62 4.92
C GLY A 88 -10.97 -14.53 5.06
N ALA A 89 -12.10 -13.98 5.53
CA ALA A 89 -13.35 -14.72 5.70
C ALA A 89 -14.52 -14.12 4.90
N ARG A 90 -14.58 -12.78 4.81
CA ARG A 90 -15.67 -12.05 4.15
C ARG A 90 -15.21 -10.69 3.62
N TRP A 91 -15.95 -10.16 2.68
CA TRP A 91 -15.85 -8.79 2.25
C TRP A 91 -16.60 -7.85 3.20
N ILE A 92 -15.99 -6.73 3.55
CA ILE A 92 -16.49 -5.72 4.47
C ILE A 92 -16.42 -4.36 3.78
N GLU A 93 -17.52 -3.64 3.72
CA GLU A 93 -17.51 -2.23 3.29
C GLU A 93 -16.96 -1.37 4.41
N ALA A 94 -15.78 -0.80 4.18
CA ALA A 94 -15.11 0.11 5.09
C ALA A 94 -15.32 1.56 4.66
N THR A 95 -15.58 2.42 5.63
CA THR A 95 -15.91 3.84 5.46
C THR A 95 -14.84 4.73 6.11
N PRO A 96 -14.84 6.05 5.88
CA PRO A 96 -13.81 6.94 6.42
C PRO A 96 -13.62 6.80 7.93
N GLY A 97 -12.37 6.54 8.33
CA GLY A 97 -12.00 6.29 9.72
C GLY A 97 -11.87 4.81 10.08
N ASP A 98 -12.37 3.89 9.24
CA ASP A 98 -12.19 2.47 9.47
C ASP A 98 -10.73 2.05 9.20
N PHE A 99 -10.27 1.09 10.00
CA PHE A 99 -8.91 0.56 9.97
C PHE A 99 -8.92 -0.97 9.97
N LEU A 100 -8.18 -1.57 9.04
CA LEU A 100 -7.92 -3.01 9.00
C LEU A 100 -6.42 -3.26 9.14
N TYR A 101 -6.02 -4.10 10.10
CA TYR A 101 -4.67 -4.62 10.24
C TYR A 101 -4.62 -6.08 9.78
N VAL A 102 -3.68 -6.38 8.90
CA VAL A 102 -3.42 -7.73 8.38
C VAL A 102 -2.01 -8.13 8.77
N PRO A 103 -1.82 -9.11 9.68
CA PRO A 103 -0.50 -9.63 10.02
C PRO A 103 0.09 -10.44 8.86
N GLU A 104 1.36 -10.78 8.97
CA GLU A 104 2.03 -11.73 8.07
C GLU A 104 1.22 -13.03 8.02
N GLY A 105 0.99 -13.55 6.81
CA GLY A 105 0.17 -14.73 6.56
C GLY A 105 -1.34 -14.48 6.54
N GLY A 106 -1.81 -13.28 6.89
CA GLY A 106 -3.22 -12.92 6.83
C GLY A 106 -3.71 -12.81 5.39
N ILE A 107 -4.73 -13.60 5.02
CA ILE A 107 -5.35 -13.51 3.68
C ILE A 107 -6.19 -12.25 3.63
N HIS A 108 -5.97 -11.43 2.61
CA HIS A 108 -6.68 -10.17 2.42
C HIS A 108 -6.81 -9.80 0.94
N ALA A 109 -7.68 -8.86 0.68
CA ALA A 109 -7.88 -8.23 -0.61
C ALA A 109 -8.56 -6.87 -0.41
N PHE A 110 -8.55 -6.03 -1.42
CA PHE A 110 -9.30 -4.79 -1.43
C PHE A 110 -9.80 -4.43 -2.83
N GLN A 111 -10.86 -3.66 -2.89
CA GLN A 111 -11.36 -3.07 -4.12
C GLN A 111 -12.24 -1.86 -3.80
N ASN A 112 -12.36 -0.93 -4.75
CA ASN A 112 -13.36 0.12 -4.64
C ASN A 112 -14.76 -0.38 -5.01
N VAL A 113 -15.78 0.34 -4.56
CA VAL A 113 -17.16 0.14 -5.00
C VAL A 113 -17.28 0.68 -6.43
N PRO A 114 -17.82 -0.10 -7.38
CA PRO A 114 -17.94 0.35 -8.77
C PRO A 114 -18.73 1.65 -8.92
N GLY A 115 -18.19 2.58 -9.71
CA GLY A 115 -18.80 3.89 -9.97
C GLY A 115 -18.50 4.96 -8.91
N GLU A 116 -17.81 4.62 -7.83
CA GLU A 116 -17.48 5.55 -6.75
C GLU A 116 -15.96 5.72 -6.59
N ALA A 117 -15.52 6.96 -6.43
CA ALA A 117 -14.15 7.25 -6.04
C ALA A 117 -13.97 7.01 -4.54
N ALA A 118 -12.83 6.45 -4.17
CA ALA A 118 -12.46 6.23 -2.78
C ALA A 118 -10.97 6.51 -2.57
N SER A 119 -10.58 6.75 -1.34
CA SER A 119 -9.18 6.95 -0.97
C SER A 119 -8.85 6.25 0.33
N MET A 120 -7.69 5.63 0.39
CA MET A 120 -7.18 4.97 1.59
C MET A 120 -5.68 5.11 1.72
N LEU A 121 -5.17 4.91 2.93
CA LEU A 121 -3.76 4.68 3.19
C LEU A 121 -3.47 3.18 3.21
N LEU A 122 -2.34 2.80 2.64
CA LEU A 122 -1.72 1.48 2.78
C LEU A 122 -0.42 1.67 3.57
N LEU A 123 -0.29 0.94 4.66
CA LEU A 123 0.90 0.91 5.51
C LEU A 123 1.50 -0.49 5.48
N PHE A 124 2.77 -0.59 5.10
CA PHE A 124 3.55 -1.82 5.17
C PHE A 124 4.61 -1.74 6.25
N THR A 125 4.69 -2.75 7.10
CA THR A 125 5.74 -2.86 8.11
C THR A 125 6.31 -4.29 8.15
N PRO A 126 7.67 -4.43 8.15
CA PRO A 126 8.67 -3.38 7.90
C PRO A 126 8.54 -2.75 6.51
N GLY A 127 9.30 -1.69 6.25
CA GLY A 127 9.29 -0.94 5.00
C GLY A 127 9.94 -1.70 3.84
N ALA A 128 9.21 -2.66 3.27
CA ALA A 128 9.64 -3.37 2.06
C ALA A 128 9.58 -2.45 0.83
N PRO A 129 10.42 -2.69 -0.21
CA PRO A 129 10.43 -1.91 -1.44
C PRO A 129 9.22 -2.27 -2.33
N ARG A 130 8.06 -1.70 -2.00
CA ARG A 130 6.79 -1.94 -2.73
C ARG A 130 6.67 -1.14 -4.01
N GLU A 131 7.50 -0.12 -4.19
CA GLU A 131 7.43 0.84 -5.29
C GLU A 131 7.55 0.12 -6.64
N GLU A 132 8.59 -0.72 -6.85
CA GLU A 132 8.78 -1.48 -8.09
C GLU A 132 7.57 -2.38 -8.43
N TYR A 133 6.96 -2.96 -7.41
CA TYR A 133 5.75 -3.76 -7.61
C TYR A 133 4.59 -2.92 -8.12
N PHE A 134 4.32 -1.79 -7.48
CA PHE A 134 3.25 -0.89 -7.91
C PHE A 134 3.52 -0.29 -9.28
N GLU A 135 4.75 0.14 -9.55
CA GLU A 135 5.17 0.65 -10.86
C GLU A 135 4.90 -0.37 -11.96
N THR A 136 5.30 -1.63 -11.75
CA THR A 136 5.04 -2.70 -12.72
C THR A 136 3.56 -2.97 -12.93
N LEU A 137 2.74 -2.95 -11.86
CA LEU A 137 1.28 -3.10 -11.99
C LEU A 137 0.67 -1.94 -12.80
N PHE A 138 1.15 -0.72 -12.60
CA PHE A 138 0.68 0.45 -13.34
C PHE A 138 1.15 0.43 -14.79
N GLU A 139 2.34 -0.05 -15.09
CA GLU A 139 2.80 -0.29 -16.46
C GLU A 139 1.92 -1.32 -17.17
N VAL A 140 1.53 -2.41 -16.49
CA VAL A 140 0.59 -3.40 -17.03
C VAL A 140 -0.78 -2.77 -17.29
N ALA A 141 -1.29 -1.97 -16.38
CA ALA A 141 -2.53 -1.23 -16.58
C ALA A 141 -2.45 -0.23 -17.74
N ASN A 142 -1.26 0.26 -18.05
CA ASN A 142 -0.96 1.15 -19.19
C ASN A 142 -0.59 0.39 -20.48
N GLY A 143 -0.75 -0.95 -20.51
CA GLY A 143 -0.61 -1.76 -21.72
C GLY A 143 0.66 -2.62 -21.81
N ARG A 144 1.53 -2.62 -20.82
CA ARG A 144 2.64 -3.58 -20.74
C ARG A 144 2.08 -5.00 -20.57
N VAL A 145 2.57 -5.93 -21.39
CA VAL A 145 2.22 -7.34 -21.28
C VAL A 145 3.38 -8.09 -20.63
N LEU A 146 3.10 -8.76 -19.53
CA LEU A 146 4.05 -9.67 -18.88
C LEU A 146 3.81 -11.11 -19.36
N THR A 147 4.87 -11.85 -19.60
CA THR A 147 4.81 -13.31 -19.74
C THR A 147 4.38 -13.95 -18.43
N GLU A 148 3.92 -15.19 -18.46
CA GLU A 148 3.57 -15.95 -17.26
C GLU A 148 4.76 -16.04 -16.28
N GLN A 149 5.97 -16.24 -16.80
CA GLN A 149 7.18 -16.31 -15.98
C GLN A 149 7.50 -14.97 -15.32
N GLU A 150 7.49 -13.87 -16.08
CA GLU A 150 7.73 -12.51 -15.50
C GLU A 150 6.72 -12.17 -14.42
N ARG A 151 5.45 -12.56 -14.60
CA ARG A 151 4.39 -12.35 -13.62
C ARG A 151 4.63 -13.18 -12.35
N ALA A 152 4.99 -14.46 -12.49
CA ALA A 152 5.31 -15.32 -11.35
C ALA A 152 6.52 -14.80 -10.58
N ASP A 153 7.58 -14.39 -11.28
CA ASP A 153 8.79 -13.83 -10.68
C ASP A 153 8.52 -12.51 -9.96
N LEU A 154 7.65 -11.64 -10.52
CA LEU A 154 7.21 -10.40 -9.90
C LEU A 154 6.53 -10.68 -8.55
N PHE A 155 5.58 -11.60 -8.52
CA PHE A 155 4.84 -11.91 -7.30
C PHE A 155 5.76 -12.49 -6.21
N ILE A 156 6.61 -13.44 -6.56
CA ILE A 156 7.56 -14.05 -5.61
C ILE A 156 8.54 -13.00 -5.07
N ARG A 157 9.11 -12.17 -5.95
CA ARG A 157 10.06 -11.11 -5.58
C ARG A 157 9.46 -10.12 -4.59
N HIS A 158 8.20 -9.81 -4.73
CA HIS A 158 7.49 -8.84 -3.91
C HIS A 158 6.59 -9.45 -2.84
N ASP A 159 6.85 -10.71 -2.47
CA ASP A 159 6.17 -11.41 -1.38
C ASP A 159 4.64 -11.44 -1.54
N ASN A 160 4.15 -11.55 -2.75
CA ASN A 160 2.72 -11.71 -3.05
C ASN A 160 2.40 -13.17 -3.30
N HIS A 161 1.60 -13.78 -2.43
CA HIS A 161 1.17 -15.17 -2.52
C HIS A 161 -0.35 -15.24 -2.70
N TRP A 162 -0.78 -15.63 -3.89
CA TRP A 162 -2.20 -15.73 -4.25
C TRP A 162 -2.85 -16.97 -3.67
N VAL A 163 -4.17 -16.90 -3.36
CA VAL A 163 -4.98 -18.00 -2.79
C VAL A 163 -6.07 -18.42 -3.76
#